data_d7604b0e795d6c9da52483c7ea7a332e
#
_entry.id   d7604b0e795d6c9da52483c7ea7a332e
#
_cell.length_a   1.000
_cell.length_b   1.000
_cell.length_c   1.000
_cell.angle_alpha   90.00
_cell.angle_beta   90.00
_cell.angle_gamma   90.00
#
_symmetry.space_group_name_H-M   'P 1'
#
loop_
_entity.id
_entity.type
_entity.pdbx_description
1 polymer ?
#
loop_
_entity_poly.entity_id
_entity_poly.type
_entity_poly.pdbx_seq_one_letter_code
_entity_poly.pdbx_strand_id
1 'polypeptide(L)'
;LELARRRVDIVITTGGLGPTYDDLTKQTICTVFGRKNVFHPEIADALRTHFASIGRELTENNLQQAYLPENCIIFRNHNGTAPGCGFCEGGVHVLMLPGPPHECRKMFRTDAIPYLRALSDEIIVSRSLRIYGQGESQIEAMLHDRIASMVNPSVAPYAKPDECMLRVTAKAKSEAEAEEMLRGAIEEVMPVIGEWVYGIDVGSLEEVVSALLREKGRTLAAAESCTGGLIAKRMTDLPGASQVFMGGVVSYTNFVKANVLGVPQALLDEHGAVSEPVARAMAEGVRAITGADYGISVTGVAGPDSDERGNAVGTVYIGLAGPDGTLCRLRHFGKRSRERIRGQSANTAFDLLRRELQK
;
A
#
# COMPACT_ATOMS: atom_id res chain seq x y z
N LEU A 1 -28.31 17.01 6.48
CA LEU A 1 -27.50 18.24 6.60
C LEU A 1 -27.90 19.07 7.83
N GLU A 2 -29.18 19.33 8.07
CA GLU A 2 -29.64 20.11 9.24
C GLU A 2 -29.13 19.53 10.57
N LEU A 3 -29.16 18.20 10.73
CA LEU A 3 -28.63 17.55 11.91
C LEU A 3 -27.11 17.68 12.02
N ALA A 4 -26.39 17.52 10.91
CA ALA A 4 -24.94 17.66 10.88
C ALA A 4 -24.52 19.10 11.24
N ARG A 5 -25.15 20.10 10.63
CA ARG A 5 -24.91 21.53 10.92
C ARG A 5 -24.95 21.88 12.42
N ARG A 6 -25.78 21.16 13.21
CA ARG A 6 -25.94 21.41 14.65
C ARG A 6 -24.94 20.66 15.53
N ARG A 7 -24.17 19.73 14.96
CA ARG A 7 -23.37 18.77 15.75
C ARG A 7 -21.88 18.83 15.48
N VAL A 8 -21.47 19.44 14.36
CA VAL A 8 -20.08 19.42 13.93
C VAL A 8 -19.63 20.78 13.43
N ASP A 9 -18.32 21.03 13.54
CA ASP A 9 -17.70 22.26 13.05
C ASP A 9 -17.36 22.16 11.55
N ILE A 10 -17.26 20.94 10.99
CA ILE A 10 -16.88 20.70 9.61
C ILE A 10 -17.83 19.69 8.97
N VAL A 11 -18.40 20.03 7.83
CA VAL A 11 -19.19 19.13 6.96
C VAL A 11 -18.46 18.93 5.64
N ILE A 12 -18.11 17.71 5.30
CA ILE A 12 -17.52 17.37 4.01
C ILE A 12 -18.50 16.48 3.25
N THR A 13 -18.86 16.86 2.02
CA THR A 13 -19.70 16.06 1.13
C THR A 13 -18.91 15.61 -0.09
N THR A 14 -19.23 14.43 -0.62
CA THR A 14 -18.65 13.92 -1.88
C THR A 14 -19.75 13.53 -2.84
N GLY A 15 -19.62 13.94 -4.11
CA GLY A 15 -20.60 13.68 -5.17
C GLY A 15 -21.73 14.69 -5.26
N GLY A 16 -22.55 14.54 -6.29
CA GLY A 16 -23.70 15.41 -6.57
C GLY A 16 -23.32 16.81 -7.03
N LEU A 17 -22.15 17.00 -7.66
CA LEU A 17 -21.65 18.27 -8.20
C LEU A 17 -21.70 18.33 -9.73
N GLY A 18 -22.05 17.22 -10.37
CA GLY A 18 -22.08 17.08 -11.82
C GLY A 18 -23.24 17.81 -12.50
N PRO A 19 -23.45 17.53 -13.79
CA PRO A 19 -24.48 18.17 -14.59
C PRO A 19 -25.79 17.40 -14.65
N THR A 20 -25.91 16.27 -13.94
CA THR A 20 -27.07 15.40 -14.05
C THR A 20 -28.22 15.81 -13.13
N TYR A 21 -29.41 15.34 -13.41
CA TYR A 21 -30.62 15.73 -12.69
C TYR A 21 -30.56 15.37 -11.19
N ASP A 22 -29.83 14.33 -10.83
CA ASP A 22 -29.62 13.84 -9.47
C ASP A 22 -28.45 14.51 -8.73
N ASP A 23 -27.73 15.44 -9.40
CA ASP A 23 -26.65 16.22 -8.79
C ASP A 23 -27.20 17.41 -7.96
N LEU A 24 -27.76 17.11 -6.80
CA LEU A 24 -28.47 18.07 -5.96
C LEU A 24 -27.64 18.64 -4.79
N THR A 25 -26.40 18.22 -4.62
CA THR A 25 -25.60 18.57 -3.42
C THR A 25 -25.43 20.06 -3.24
N LYS A 26 -25.07 20.79 -4.27
CA LYS A 26 -24.88 22.26 -4.22
C LYS A 26 -26.14 23.00 -3.83
N GLN A 27 -27.27 22.70 -4.48
CA GLN A 27 -28.56 23.33 -4.21
C GLN A 27 -29.04 23.03 -2.79
N THR A 28 -28.93 21.78 -2.36
CA THR A 28 -29.34 21.36 -1.01
C THR A 28 -28.49 22.05 0.07
N ILE A 29 -27.18 22.14 -0.12
CA ILE A 29 -26.28 22.83 0.80
C ILE A 29 -26.59 24.34 0.82
N CYS A 30 -26.76 24.96 -0.34
CA CYS A 30 -27.14 26.37 -0.41
C CYS A 30 -28.45 26.63 0.36
N THR A 31 -29.47 25.80 0.20
CA THR A 31 -30.74 25.92 0.91
C THR A 31 -30.55 25.77 2.43
N VAL A 32 -29.86 24.76 2.89
CA VAL A 32 -29.67 24.50 4.33
C VAL A 32 -28.84 25.56 5.01
N PHE A 33 -27.87 26.14 4.33
CA PHE A 33 -26.98 27.16 4.89
C PHE A 33 -27.40 28.60 4.53
N GLY A 34 -28.52 28.77 3.82
CA GLY A 34 -29.08 30.09 3.49
C GLY A 34 -28.24 30.88 2.48
N ARG A 35 -27.45 30.20 1.64
CA ARG A 35 -26.60 30.83 0.62
C ARG A 35 -27.25 30.83 -0.76
N LYS A 36 -26.90 31.82 -1.56
CA LYS A 36 -27.28 31.83 -2.97
C LYS A 36 -26.33 30.97 -3.77
N ASN A 37 -26.88 30.28 -4.77
CA ASN A 37 -26.10 29.59 -5.78
C ASN A 37 -25.86 30.56 -6.93
N VAL A 38 -24.64 31.02 -7.16
CA VAL A 38 -24.28 32.07 -8.12
C VAL A 38 -23.46 31.50 -9.29
N PHE A 39 -23.64 32.09 -10.46
CA PHE A 39 -22.92 31.70 -11.67
C PHE A 39 -21.50 32.28 -11.69
N HIS A 40 -20.54 31.46 -12.00
CA HIS A 40 -19.12 31.82 -12.11
C HIS A 40 -18.66 31.74 -13.57
N PRO A 41 -18.53 32.90 -14.26
CA PRO A 41 -18.14 32.94 -15.67
C PRO A 41 -16.81 32.25 -15.96
N GLU A 42 -15.83 32.41 -15.05
CA GLU A 42 -14.49 31.81 -15.15
C GLU A 42 -14.51 30.27 -15.15
N ILE A 43 -15.48 29.67 -14.45
CA ILE A 43 -15.68 28.21 -14.47
C ILE A 43 -16.35 27.79 -15.78
N ALA A 44 -17.33 28.54 -16.24
CA ALA A 44 -17.98 28.26 -17.52
C ALA A 44 -17.00 28.36 -18.69
N ASP A 45 -16.08 29.31 -18.68
CA ASP A 45 -15.01 29.43 -19.70
C ASP A 45 -14.01 28.29 -19.63
N ALA A 46 -13.64 27.86 -18.42
CA ALA A 46 -12.80 26.67 -18.24
C ALA A 46 -13.47 25.40 -18.77
N LEU A 47 -14.77 25.23 -18.54
CA LEU A 47 -15.56 24.14 -19.09
C LEU A 47 -15.60 24.18 -20.62
N ARG A 48 -15.86 25.35 -21.24
CA ARG A 48 -15.83 25.53 -22.70
C ARG A 48 -14.49 25.12 -23.29
N THR A 49 -13.40 25.58 -22.68
CA THR A 49 -12.04 25.25 -23.11
C THR A 49 -11.75 23.75 -23.00
N HIS A 50 -12.16 23.15 -21.91
CA HIS A 50 -11.98 21.70 -21.68
C HIS A 50 -12.75 20.88 -22.74
N PHE A 51 -14.05 21.15 -22.95
CA PHE A 51 -14.87 20.43 -23.92
C PHE A 51 -14.36 20.61 -25.35
N ALA A 52 -13.94 21.83 -25.72
CA ALA A 52 -13.31 22.09 -27.01
C ALA A 52 -12.02 21.29 -27.22
N SER A 53 -11.18 21.17 -26.18
CA SER A 53 -9.90 20.43 -26.23
C SER A 53 -10.08 18.92 -26.52
N ILE A 54 -11.22 18.37 -26.13
CA ILE A 54 -11.57 16.95 -26.36
C ILE A 54 -12.52 16.75 -27.55
N GLY A 55 -12.77 17.80 -28.36
CA GLY A 55 -13.62 17.75 -29.53
C GLY A 55 -15.10 17.51 -29.26
N ARG A 56 -15.59 17.91 -28.07
CA ARG A 56 -17.01 17.80 -27.68
C ARG A 56 -17.66 19.17 -27.51
N GLU A 57 -18.94 19.23 -27.77
CA GLU A 57 -19.73 20.42 -27.48
C GLU A 57 -20.14 20.48 -26.00
N LEU A 58 -20.06 21.67 -25.42
CA LEU A 58 -20.58 21.93 -24.08
C LEU A 58 -22.11 22.06 -24.14
N THR A 59 -22.81 21.24 -23.40
CA THR A 59 -24.27 21.29 -23.32
C THR A 59 -24.73 22.22 -22.20
N GLU A 60 -25.98 22.73 -22.27
CA GLU A 60 -26.52 23.68 -21.25
C GLU A 60 -26.49 23.09 -19.83
N ASN A 61 -26.79 21.80 -19.68
CA ASN A 61 -26.73 21.15 -18.37
C ASN A 61 -25.32 21.12 -17.79
N ASN A 62 -24.26 21.05 -18.60
CA ASN A 62 -22.89 21.17 -18.09
C ASN A 62 -22.61 22.54 -17.44
N LEU A 63 -23.29 23.60 -17.86
CA LEU A 63 -23.15 24.91 -17.25
C LEU A 63 -23.66 24.97 -15.80
N GLN A 64 -24.48 24.02 -15.36
CA GLN A 64 -24.87 23.88 -13.95
C GLN A 64 -23.64 23.67 -13.03
N GLN A 65 -22.53 23.13 -13.57
CA GLN A 65 -21.29 22.99 -12.81
C GLN A 65 -20.64 24.34 -12.49
N ALA A 66 -20.95 25.40 -13.25
CA ALA A 66 -20.47 26.75 -13.01
C ALA A 66 -21.28 27.54 -11.93
N TYR A 67 -22.34 26.95 -11.39
CA TYR A 67 -23.05 27.51 -10.25
C TYR A 67 -22.48 26.99 -8.95
N LEU A 68 -22.00 27.90 -8.09
CA LEU A 68 -21.41 27.57 -6.79
C LEU A 68 -22.00 28.49 -5.70
N PRO A 69 -21.90 28.12 -4.41
CA PRO A 69 -22.32 28.99 -3.32
C PRO A 69 -21.62 30.35 -3.36
N GLU A 70 -22.38 31.41 -3.12
CA GLU A 70 -21.86 32.77 -3.04
C GLU A 70 -20.72 32.89 -2.03
N ASN A 71 -19.63 33.59 -2.39
CA ASN A 71 -18.44 33.79 -1.55
C ASN A 71 -17.76 32.51 -1.07
N CYS A 72 -17.79 31.44 -1.85
CA CYS A 72 -17.03 30.23 -1.58
C CYS A 72 -15.60 30.32 -2.12
N ILE A 73 -14.70 29.53 -1.53
CA ILE A 73 -13.38 29.24 -2.09
C ILE A 73 -13.53 28.10 -3.10
N ILE A 74 -13.18 28.35 -4.35
CA ILE A 74 -13.33 27.38 -5.44
C ILE A 74 -12.15 26.40 -5.44
N PHE A 75 -12.45 25.10 -5.41
CA PHE A 75 -11.49 24.03 -5.60
C PHE A 75 -11.51 23.58 -7.05
N ARG A 76 -10.43 23.81 -7.79
CA ARG A 76 -10.36 23.48 -9.22
C ARG A 76 -10.22 21.99 -9.43
N ASN A 77 -11.02 21.46 -10.35
CA ASN A 77 -10.93 20.06 -10.73
C ASN A 77 -9.97 19.88 -11.92
N HIS A 78 -8.78 19.36 -11.64
CA HIS A 78 -7.77 19.09 -12.67
C HIS A 78 -7.91 17.71 -13.34
N ASN A 79 -8.78 16.85 -12.80
CA ASN A 79 -8.99 15.49 -13.28
C ASN A 79 -10.40 15.21 -13.79
N GLY A 80 -11.23 16.27 -13.86
CA GLY A 80 -12.62 16.20 -14.29
C GLY A 80 -13.17 17.60 -14.54
N THR A 81 -14.49 17.73 -14.61
CA THR A 81 -15.18 18.98 -14.99
C THR A 81 -15.85 19.71 -13.82
N ALA A 82 -16.33 18.97 -12.82
CA ALA A 82 -17.07 19.55 -11.70
C ALA A 82 -16.14 20.16 -10.65
N PRO A 83 -16.10 21.47 -10.44
CA PRO A 83 -15.34 22.10 -9.37
C PRO A 83 -15.94 21.72 -8.02
N GLY A 84 -15.10 21.62 -6.99
CA GLY A 84 -15.50 21.63 -5.60
C GLY A 84 -15.47 23.05 -5.03
N CYS A 85 -15.87 23.19 -3.80
CA CYS A 85 -15.70 24.45 -3.08
C CYS A 85 -15.75 24.27 -1.57
N GLY A 86 -15.28 25.30 -0.86
CA GLY A 86 -15.36 25.41 0.60
C GLY A 86 -15.84 26.79 1.03
N PHE A 87 -16.62 26.85 2.13
CA PHE A 87 -17.03 28.09 2.78
C PHE A 87 -17.28 27.87 4.28
N CYS A 88 -17.42 28.96 5.03
CA CYS A 88 -17.85 28.95 6.41
C CYS A 88 -19.16 29.70 6.56
N GLU A 89 -20.14 29.14 7.28
CA GLU A 89 -21.40 29.75 7.60
C GLU A 89 -21.86 29.43 9.01
N GLY A 90 -22.07 30.44 9.83
CA GLY A 90 -22.48 30.25 11.22
C GLY A 90 -21.48 29.44 12.06
N GLY A 91 -20.19 29.53 11.75
CA GLY A 91 -19.13 28.78 12.43
C GLY A 91 -18.91 27.36 11.92
N VAL A 92 -19.73 26.88 10.96
CA VAL A 92 -19.59 25.57 10.36
C VAL A 92 -18.90 25.69 9.00
N HIS A 93 -17.79 24.97 8.82
CA HIS A 93 -17.11 24.87 7.54
C HIS A 93 -17.72 23.76 6.68
N VAL A 94 -18.04 24.10 5.43
CA VAL A 94 -18.65 23.17 4.48
C VAL A 94 -17.72 23.01 3.27
N LEU A 95 -17.33 21.76 2.97
CA LEU A 95 -16.52 21.42 1.80
C LEU A 95 -17.31 20.48 0.91
N MET A 96 -17.36 20.77 -0.37
CA MET A 96 -17.99 19.95 -1.40
C MET A 96 -16.94 19.44 -2.37
N LEU A 97 -16.85 18.12 -2.51
CA LEU A 97 -15.87 17.43 -3.34
C LEU A 97 -16.57 16.56 -4.39
N PRO A 98 -15.96 16.30 -5.56
CA PRO A 98 -16.53 15.45 -6.59
C PRO A 98 -16.67 14.00 -6.12
N GLY A 99 -17.57 13.23 -6.77
CA GLY A 99 -17.83 11.82 -6.45
C GLY A 99 -16.75 10.85 -6.89
N PRO A 100 -16.25 10.92 -8.15
CA PRO A 100 -15.27 9.97 -8.66
C PRO A 100 -14.00 9.96 -7.80
N PRO A 101 -13.53 8.76 -7.33
CA PRO A 101 -12.44 8.68 -6.36
C PRO A 101 -11.12 9.35 -6.80
N HIS A 102 -10.80 9.31 -8.09
CA HIS A 102 -9.57 9.91 -8.63
C HIS A 102 -9.62 11.46 -8.62
N GLU A 103 -10.79 12.04 -8.84
CA GLU A 103 -11.04 13.48 -8.75
C GLU A 103 -11.07 13.94 -7.29
N CYS A 104 -11.88 13.25 -6.48
CA CYS A 104 -12.06 13.53 -5.05
C CYS A 104 -10.73 13.49 -4.27
N ARG A 105 -9.94 12.44 -4.43
CA ARG A 105 -8.66 12.30 -3.74
C ARG A 105 -7.65 13.37 -4.13
N LYS A 106 -7.62 13.75 -5.40
CA LYS A 106 -6.71 14.80 -5.88
C LYS A 106 -7.12 16.13 -5.27
N MET A 107 -8.38 16.55 -5.43
CA MET A 107 -8.91 17.81 -4.92
C MET A 107 -8.81 17.88 -3.38
N PHE A 108 -9.09 16.79 -2.67
CA PHE A 108 -8.92 16.74 -1.23
C PHE A 108 -7.49 17.05 -0.81
N ARG A 109 -6.49 16.49 -1.51
CA ARG A 109 -5.08 16.72 -1.19
C ARG A 109 -4.60 18.12 -1.55
N THR A 110 -5.03 18.66 -2.71
CA THR A 110 -4.52 19.94 -3.21
C THR A 110 -5.23 21.17 -2.66
N ASP A 111 -6.52 21.01 -2.28
CA ASP A 111 -7.38 22.17 -1.93
C ASP A 111 -7.99 22.02 -0.53
N ALA A 112 -8.64 20.87 -0.25
CA ALA A 112 -9.35 20.71 1.03
C ALA A 112 -8.38 20.58 2.22
N ILE A 113 -7.25 19.86 2.10
CA ILE A 113 -6.25 19.77 3.18
C ILE A 113 -5.65 21.14 3.50
N PRO A 114 -5.19 21.98 2.55
CA PRO A 114 -4.73 23.33 2.86
C PRO A 114 -5.81 24.22 3.53
N TYR A 115 -7.05 24.13 3.04
CA TYR A 115 -8.18 24.83 3.66
C TYR A 115 -8.36 24.41 5.13
N LEU A 116 -8.39 23.12 5.40
CA LEU A 116 -8.57 22.57 6.76
C LEU A 116 -7.37 22.88 7.67
N ARG A 117 -6.16 22.85 7.15
CA ARG A 117 -4.94 23.19 7.90
C ARG A 117 -4.94 24.64 8.37
N ALA A 118 -5.50 25.54 7.58
CA ALA A 118 -5.65 26.95 7.96
C ALA A 118 -6.63 27.22 9.12
N LEU A 119 -7.41 26.20 9.52
CA LEU A 119 -8.34 26.28 10.64
C LEU A 119 -7.74 25.87 11.99
N SER A 120 -6.51 25.40 12.01
CA SER A 120 -5.86 24.89 13.23
C SER A 120 -4.43 25.39 13.32
N ASP A 121 -4.03 25.80 14.53
CA ASP A 121 -2.65 26.15 14.87
C ASP A 121 -1.79 24.89 15.13
N GLU A 122 -2.40 23.70 15.06
CA GLU A 122 -1.76 22.42 15.31
C GLU A 122 -1.76 21.55 14.07
N ILE A 123 -0.72 20.75 13.93
CA ILE A 123 -0.57 19.76 12.87
C ILE A 123 -0.55 18.35 13.43
N ILE A 124 -0.93 17.39 12.61
CA ILE A 124 -0.84 15.96 12.91
C ILE A 124 0.13 15.35 11.92
N VAL A 125 1.18 14.72 12.44
CA VAL A 125 2.18 13.98 11.67
C VAL A 125 2.17 12.53 12.13
N SER A 126 2.29 11.58 11.20
CA SER A 126 2.32 10.16 11.51
C SER A 126 3.50 9.47 10.83
N ARG A 127 4.03 8.44 11.48
CA ARG A 127 5.00 7.50 10.92
C ARG A 127 4.41 6.09 10.98
N SER A 128 4.66 5.29 9.96
CA SER A 128 4.14 3.93 9.84
C SER A 128 5.29 2.93 9.84
N LEU A 129 5.45 2.20 10.93
CA LEU A 129 6.41 1.11 11.02
C LEU A 129 5.78 -0.15 10.43
N ARG A 130 6.39 -0.69 9.39
CA ARG A 130 5.91 -1.90 8.71
C ARG A 130 6.56 -3.13 9.35
N ILE A 131 5.75 -4.11 9.73
CA ILE A 131 6.14 -5.24 10.55
C ILE A 131 5.77 -6.54 9.83
N TYR A 132 6.76 -7.45 9.68
CA TYR A 132 6.55 -8.76 9.13
C TYR A 132 6.95 -9.86 10.12
N GLY A 133 6.12 -10.91 10.21
CA GLY A 133 6.38 -12.08 11.06
C GLY A 133 5.65 -12.09 12.41
N GLN A 134 5.02 -10.98 12.78
CA GLN A 134 4.16 -10.87 13.97
C GLN A 134 2.79 -10.32 13.58
N GLY A 135 1.75 -10.80 14.28
CA GLY A 135 0.38 -10.32 14.11
C GLY A 135 0.07 -9.12 15.01
N GLU A 136 -1.04 -8.42 14.71
CA GLU A 136 -1.49 -7.25 15.45
C GLU A 136 -1.61 -7.53 16.96
N SER A 137 -2.29 -8.60 17.35
CA SER A 137 -2.49 -8.94 18.77
C SER A 137 -1.18 -9.26 19.52
N GLN A 138 -0.18 -9.80 18.81
CA GLN A 138 1.13 -10.07 19.39
C GLN A 138 1.91 -8.77 19.59
N ILE A 139 1.89 -7.86 18.61
CA ILE A 139 2.50 -6.53 18.72
C ILE A 139 1.84 -5.72 19.84
N GLU A 140 0.51 -5.74 19.92
CA GLU A 140 -0.22 -5.08 20.98
C GLU A 140 0.18 -5.62 22.36
N ALA A 141 0.21 -6.94 22.53
CA ALA A 141 0.61 -7.56 23.79
C ALA A 141 2.05 -7.20 24.22
N MET A 142 3.01 -7.16 23.26
CA MET A 142 4.38 -6.78 23.54
C MET A 142 4.55 -5.30 23.92
N LEU A 143 3.69 -4.44 23.40
CA LEU A 143 3.76 -2.98 23.60
C LEU A 143 2.69 -2.44 24.54
N HIS A 144 1.88 -3.30 25.17
CA HIS A 144 0.68 -2.91 25.91
C HIS A 144 0.89 -1.73 26.87
N ASP A 145 1.83 -1.85 27.78
CA ASP A 145 2.10 -0.81 28.80
C ASP A 145 2.61 0.51 28.16
N ARG A 146 3.41 0.40 27.09
CA ARG A 146 3.91 1.57 26.35
C ARG A 146 2.79 2.28 25.61
N ILE A 147 1.94 1.51 24.90
CA ILE A 147 0.78 2.07 24.16
C ILE A 147 -0.17 2.76 25.14
N ALA A 148 -0.44 2.15 26.29
CA ALA A 148 -1.34 2.69 27.31
C ALA A 148 -0.82 4.01 27.95
N SER A 149 0.50 4.18 28.03
CA SER A 149 1.11 5.40 28.59
C SER A 149 1.27 6.53 27.58
N MET A 150 1.27 6.22 26.27
CA MET A 150 1.49 7.18 25.18
C MET A 150 0.17 7.81 24.72
N VAL A 151 -0.11 9.03 25.14
CA VAL A 151 -1.30 9.80 24.71
C VAL A 151 -0.98 10.66 23.49
N ASN A 152 0.15 11.37 23.53
CA ASN A 152 0.68 12.15 22.42
C ASN A 152 2.22 12.14 22.49
N PRO A 153 2.88 11.44 21.58
CA PRO A 153 2.36 10.70 20.43
C PRO A 153 1.50 9.50 20.82
N SER A 154 0.47 9.21 20.03
CA SER A 154 -0.28 7.97 20.14
C SER A 154 0.33 6.87 19.28
N VAL A 155 0.25 5.62 19.75
CA VAL A 155 0.78 4.44 19.06
C VAL A 155 -0.32 3.42 18.92
N ALA A 156 -0.56 2.93 17.68
CA ALA A 156 -1.61 1.98 17.42
C ALA A 156 -1.19 0.93 16.38
N PRO A 157 -1.37 -0.37 16.66
CA PRO A 157 -1.19 -1.44 15.70
C PRO A 157 -2.39 -1.54 14.75
N TYR A 158 -2.13 -1.96 13.51
CA TYR A 158 -3.14 -2.20 12.47
C TYR A 158 -2.84 -3.49 11.73
N ALA A 159 -3.83 -4.36 11.64
CA ALA A 159 -3.76 -5.51 10.75
C ALA A 159 -3.75 -5.07 9.28
N LYS A 160 -2.86 -5.66 8.51
CA LYS A 160 -2.79 -5.56 7.05
C LYS A 160 -2.84 -6.96 6.46
N PRO A 161 -3.18 -7.14 5.18
CA PRO A 161 -3.07 -8.44 4.55
C PRO A 161 -1.65 -9.00 4.72
N ASP A 162 -1.54 -10.12 5.48
CA ASP A 162 -0.31 -10.88 5.73
C ASP A 162 0.84 -10.15 6.45
N GLU A 163 0.60 -9.00 7.06
CA GLU A 163 1.57 -8.20 7.84
C GLU A 163 0.88 -7.38 8.94
N CYS A 164 1.66 -6.68 9.75
CA CYS A 164 1.18 -5.69 10.72
C CYS A 164 1.83 -4.33 10.43
N MET A 165 1.14 -3.27 10.79
CA MET A 165 1.65 -1.90 10.75
C MET A 165 1.44 -1.25 12.11
N LEU A 166 2.49 -0.67 12.68
CA LEU A 166 2.38 0.19 13.87
C LEU A 166 2.40 1.65 13.41
N ARG A 167 1.35 2.39 13.71
CA ARG A 167 1.29 3.82 13.44
C ARG A 167 1.61 4.60 14.70
N VAL A 168 2.57 5.50 14.59
CA VAL A 168 2.91 6.50 15.60
C VAL A 168 2.43 7.84 15.10
N THR A 169 1.61 8.56 15.90
CA THR A 169 0.98 9.82 15.47
C THR A 169 1.20 10.88 16.53
N ALA A 170 1.81 12.00 16.15
CA ALA A 170 2.02 13.17 16.99
C ALA A 170 1.14 14.33 16.56
N LYS A 171 0.59 15.04 17.54
CA LYS A 171 -0.07 16.33 17.40
C LYS A 171 0.83 17.41 18.01
N ALA A 172 1.19 18.43 17.23
CA ALA A 172 2.16 19.45 17.62
C ALA A 172 1.88 20.81 16.94
N LYS A 173 2.57 21.86 17.38
CA LYS A 173 2.46 23.19 16.77
C LYS A 173 3.35 23.38 15.54
N SER A 174 4.36 22.55 15.40
CA SER A 174 5.29 22.60 14.27
C SER A 174 5.69 21.20 13.81
N GLU A 175 6.14 21.08 12.56
CA GLU A 175 6.65 19.82 12.00
C GLU A 175 7.89 19.34 12.76
N ALA A 176 8.80 20.25 13.13
CA ALA A 176 10.00 19.93 13.90
C ALA A 176 9.66 19.33 15.27
N GLU A 177 8.69 19.91 15.98
CA GLU A 177 8.20 19.39 17.26
C GLU A 177 7.56 18.01 17.09
N ALA A 178 6.71 17.84 16.06
CA ALA A 178 6.08 16.55 15.76
C ALA A 178 7.13 15.46 15.45
N GLU A 179 8.14 15.77 14.64
CA GLU A 179 9.21 14.82 14.29
C GLU A 179 10.05 14.41 15.53
N GLU A 180 10.33 15.34 16.42
CA GLU A 180 11.01 15.04 17.67
C GLU A 180 10.20 14.08 18.55
N MET A 181 8.90 14.36 18.71
CA MET A 181 7.98 13.49 19.47
C MET A 181 7.86 12.10 18.83
N LEU A 182 7.73 12.02 17.49
CA LEU A 182 7.65 10.76 16.75
C LEU A 182 8.93 9.95 16.92
N ARG A 183 10.09 10.59 16.81
CA ARG A 183 11.40 9.95 17.00
C ARG A 183 11.52 9.33 18.38
N GLY A 184 11.19 10.07 19.44
CA GLY A 184 11.23 9.56 20.82
C GLY A 184 10.33 8.34 21.02
N ALA A 185 9.09 8.38 20.51
CA ALA A 185 8.17 7.24 20.60
C ALA A 185 8.63 6.02 19.78
N ILE A 186 9.23 6.24 18.61
CA ILE A 186 9.81 5.16 17.80
C ILE A 186 11.01 4.54 18.53
N GLU A 187 11.91 5.34 19.08
CA GLU A 187 13.06 4.87 19.86
C GLU A 187 12.64 4.05 21.08
N GLU A 188 11.49 4.35 21.68
CA GLU A 188 10.94 3.59 22.80
C GLU A 188 10.37 2.22 22.41
N VAL A 189 9.75 2.10 21.23
CA VAL A 189 9.15 0.83 20.78
C VAL A 189 10.15 -0.08 20.04
N MET A 190 11.14 0.48 19.38
CA MET A 190 12.10 -0.28 18.55
C MET A 190 12.89 -1.36 19.31
N PRO A 191 13.32 -1.20 20.57
CA PRO A 191 13.98 -2.27 21.31
C PRO A 191 13.12 -3.51 21.53
N VAL A 192 11.78 -3.38 21.44
CA VAL A 192 10.82 -4.46 21.64
C VAL A 192 10.47 -5.16 20.33
N ILE A 193 10.24 -4.39 19.27
CA ILE A 193 9.69 -4.90 18.00
C ILE A 193 10.63 -4.78 16.81
N GLY A 194 11.77 -4.14 16.95
CA GLY A 194 12.67 -3.79 15.85
C GLY A 194 13.12 -4.97 14.98
N GLU A 195 13.23 -6.17 15.57
CA GLU A 195 13.56 -7.40 14.82
C GLU A 195 12.58 -7.68 13.67
N TRP A 196 11.31 -7.31 13.85
CA TRP A 196 10.25 -7.54 12.87
C TRP A 196 9.95 -6.33 11.99
N VAL A 197 10.46 -5.14 12.35
CA VAL A 197 10.29 -3.93 11.56
C VAL A 197 11.15 -4.01 10.30
N TYR A 198 10.51 -3.94 9.14
CA TYR A 198 11.24 -3.98 7.88
C TYR A 198 11.42 -2.62 7.22
N GLY A 199 10.73 -1.59 7.70
CA GLY A 199 10.88 -0.21 7.25
C GLY A 199 9.90 0.74 7.91
N ILE A 200 10.22 2.03 7.82
CA ILE A 200 9.38 3.14 8.27
C ILE A 200 8.93 3.92 7.05
N ASP A 201 7.62 4.16 6.91
CA ASP A 201 6.98 4.85 5.80
C ASP A 201 7.29 4.23 4.41
N VAL A 202 7.55 2.92 4.38
CA VAL A 202 7.77 2.16 3.16
C VAL A 202 6.47 1.50 2.68
N GLY A 203 6.37 1.26 1.36
CA GLY A 203 5.17 0.67 0.76
C GLY A 203 5.07 -0.83 1.00
N SER A 204 6.14 -1.58 0.74
CA SER A 204 6.14 -3.04 0.76
C SER A 204 7.52 -3.65 0.97
N LEU A 205 7.56 -4.97 1.26
CA LEU A 205 8.82 -5.73 1.38
C LEU A 205 9.64 -5.73 0.08
N GLU A 206 8.98 -5.87 -1.07
CA GLU A 206 9.66 -5.84 -2.37
C GLU A 206 10.27 -4.48 -2.68
N GLU A 207 9.65 -3.38 -2.26
CA GLU A 207 10.25 -2.03 -2.40
C GLU A 207 11.53 -1.92 -1.58
N VAL A 208 11.51 -2.39 -0.33
CA VAL A 208 12.69 -2.38 0.54
C VAL A 208 13.80 -3.28 -0.02
N VAL A 209 13.46 -4.48 -0.48
CA VAL A 209 14.43 -5.38 -1.13
C VAL A 209 15.01 -4.76 -2.39
N SER A 210 14.18 -4.14 -3.24
CA SER A 210 14.64 -3.48 -4.46
C SER A 210 15.58 -2.31 -4.15
N ALA A 211 15.30 -1.53 -3.12
CA ALA A 211 16.17 -0.44 -2.67
C ALA A 211 17.52 -0.96 -2.15
N LEU A 212 17.52 -1.99 -1.30
CA LEU A 212 18.74 -2.61 -0.77
C LEU A 212 19.60 -3.24 -1.87
N LEU A 213 18.97 -3.90 -2.84
CA LEU A 213 19.70 -4.47 -3.99
C LEU A 213 20.39 -3.39 -4.82
N ARG A 214 19.69 -2.26 -5.09
CA ARG A 214 20.28 -1.11 -5.80
C ARG A 214 21.44 -0.50 -5.03
N GLU A 215 21.26 -0.26 -3.74
CA GLU A 215 22.27 0.31 -2.85
C GLU A 215 23.55 -0.54 -2.84
N LYS A 216 23.40 -1.87 -2.78
CA LYS A 216 24.54 -2.79 -2.77
C LYS A 216 25.04 -3.18 -4.17
N GLY A 217 24.44 -2.69 -5.25
CA GLY A 217 24.78 -3.08 -6.62
C GLY A 217 24.59 -4.56 -6.89
N ARG A 218 23.55 -5.18 -6.30
CA ARG A 218 23.25 -6.61 -6.38
C ARG A 218 21.98 -6.89 -7.17
N THR A 219 21.90 -8.11 -7.67
CA THR A 219 20.81 -8.59 -8.51
C THR A 219 20.13 -9.82 -7.95
N LEU A 220 18.86 -10.00 -8.32
CA LEU A 220 17.97 -11.08 -7.88
C LEU A 220 17.38 -11.84 -9.06
N ALA A 221 17.23 -13.16 -8.92
CA ALA A 221 16.39 -14.01 -9.76
C ALA A 221 15.47 -14.89 -8.91
N ALA A 222 14.33 -15.34 -9.49
CA ALA A 222 13.32 -16.11 -8.76
C ALA A 222 12.98 -17.45 -9.46
N ALA A 223 12.96 -18.55 -8.68
CA ALA A 223 12.45 -19.85 -9.10
C ALA A 223 11.13 -20.15 -8.36
N GLU A 224 10.03 -20.12 -9.07
CA GLU A 224 8.71 -20.16 -8.44
C GLU A 224 7.93 -21.43 -8.81
N SER A 225 7.50 -22.19 -7.80
CA SER A 225 6.57 -23.30 -7.97
C SER A 225 5.16 -22.86 -7.52
N CYS A 226 4.80 -23.02 -6.26
CA CYS A 226 3.45 -22.72 -5.78
C CYS A 226 3.07 -21.23 -5.85
N THR A 227 4.03 -20.31 -5.88
CA THR A 227 3.80 -18.87 -6.06
C THR A 227 3.47 -18.48 -7.49
N GLY A 228 3.91 -19.29 -8.49
CA GLY A 228 3.45 -19.21 -9.89
C GLY A 228 3.68 -17.84 -10.54
N GLY A 229 4.85 -17.23 -10.33
CA GLY A 229 5.21 -15.93 -10.91
C GLY A 229 4.88 -14.72 -10.02
N LEU A 230 4.38 -14.92 -8.79
CA LEU A 230 3.99 -13.82 -7.90
C LEU A 230 5.18 -12.96 -7.45
N ILE A 231 6.34 -13.58 -7.17
CA ILE A 231 7.56 -12.86 -6.80
C ILE A 231 8.05 -12.02 -7.98
N ALA A 232 8.12 -12.62 -9.16
CA ALA A 232 8.50 -11.93 -10.39
C ALA A 232 7.54 -10.77 -10.71
N LYS A 233 6.24 -11.01 -10.59
CA LYS A 233 5.20 -9.98 -10.77
C LYS A 233 5.41 -8.81 -9.81
N ARG A 234 5.57 -9.06 -8.51
CA ARG A 234 5.76 -8.00 -7.51
C ARG A 234 7.03 -7.19 -7.73
N MET A 235 8.14 -7.84 -8.12
CA MET A 235 9.37 -7.12 -8.49
C MET A 235 9.19 -6.25 -9.72
N THR A 236 8.49 -6.76 -10.74
CA THR A 236 8.29 -6.04 -12.02
C THR A 236 7.18 -4.97 -11.94
N ASP A 237 6.35 -4.94 -10.93
CA ASP A 237 5.44 -3.83 -10.65
C ASP A 237 6.19 -2.55 -10.25
N LEU A 238 7.44 -2.69 -9.79
CA LEU A 238 8.24 -1.55 -9.33
C LEU A 238 8.95 -0.87 -10.50
N PRO A 239 8.88 0.48 -10.60
CA PRO A 239 9.66 1.21 -11.58
C PRO A 239 11.16 0.93 -11.44
N GLY A 240 11.85 0.68 -12.57
CA GLY A 240 13.29 0.40 -12.58
C GLY A 240 13.66 -1.00 -12.09
N ALA A 241 12.73 -1.96 -12.07
CA ALA A 241 12.98 -3.35 -11.69
C ALA A 241 14.12 -4.02 -12.46
N SER A 242 14.31 -3.68 -13.75
CA SER A 242 15.38 -4.24 -14.60
C SER A 242 16.79 -3.97 -14.11
N GLN A 243 16.99 -3.02 -13.20
CA GLN A 243 18.29 -2.75 -12.59
C GLN A 243 18.69 -3.80 -11.56
N VAL A 244 17.73 -4.49 -10.96
CA VAL A 244 17.96 -5.41 -9.83
C VAL A 244 17.34 -6.81 -10.03
N PHE A 245 16.35 -6.96 -10.90
CA PHE A 245 15.68 -8.23 -11.15
C PHE A 245 16.06 -8.77 -12.54
N MET A 246 16.84 -9.84 -12.54
CA MET A 246 17.35 -10.47 -13.77
C MET A 246 16.33 -11.34 -14.49
N GLY A 247 15.28 -11.78 -13.77
CA GLY A 247 14.24 -12.63 -14.30
C GLY A 247 13.80 -13.74 -13.35
N GLY A 248 12.91 -14.60 -13.83
CA GLY A 248 12.41 -15.70 -13.05
C GLY A 248 11.93 -16.87 -13.87
N VAL A 249 11.92 -18.06 -13.25
CA VAL A 249 11.43 -19.31 -13.85
C VAL A 249 10.23 -19.79 -13.03
N VAL A 250 9.07 -19.93 -13.68
CA VAL A 250 7.93 -20.63 -13.10
C VAL A 250 8.12 -22.14 -13.29
N SER A 251 8.78 -22.76 -12.33
CA SER A 251 9.14 -24.18 -12.32
C SER A 251 8.03 -25.01 -11.68
N TYR A 252 6.84 -25.01 -12.31
CA TYR A 252 5.63 -25.58 -11.71
C TYR A 252 5.63 -27.12 -11.68
N THR A 253 6.27 -27.75 -12.65
CA THR A 253 6.40 -29.19 -12.76
C THR A 253 7.82 -29.67 -12.46
N ASN A 254 7.98 -30.95 -12.11
CA ASN A 254 9.29 -31.57 -11.92
C ASN A 254 10.14 -31.51 -13.20
N PHE A 255 9.51 -31.63 -14.36
CA PHE A 255 10.19 -31.49 -15.66
C PHE A 255 10.91 -30.13 -15.76
N VAL A 256 10.23 -29.02 -15.43
CA VAL A 256 10.85 -27.68 -15.48
C VAL A 256 11.91 -27.51 -14.40
N LYS A 257 11.70 -28.07 -13.20
CA LYS A 257 12.71 -28.05 -12.14
C LYS A 257 14.00 -28.72 -12.60
N ALA A 258 13.90 -29.91 -13.20
CA ALA A 258 15.05 -30.68 -13.66
C ALA A 258 15.71 -30.04 -14.91
N ASN A 259 14.93 -29.77 -15.95
CA ASN A 259 15.47 -29.42 -17.27
C ASN A 259 15.82 -27.95 -17.44
N VAL A 260 15.20 -27.04 -16.68
CA VAL A 260 15.49 -25.61 -16.77
C VAL A 260 16.37 -25.14 -15.62
N LEU A 261 16.03 -25.53 -14.38
CA LEU A 261 16.79 -25.10 -13.20
C LEU A 261 17.96 -26.04 -12.85
N GLY A 262 18.06 -27.19 -13.54
CA GLY A 262 19.13 -28.18 -13.27
C GLY A 262 18.99 -28.89 -11.91
N VAL A 263 17.79 -28.95 -11.33
CA VAL A 263 17.54 -29.71 -10.11
C VAL A 263 17.81 -31.21 -10.41
N PRO A 264 18.72 -31.89 -9.69
CA PRO A 264 19.01 -33.31 -9.94
C PRO A 264 17.74 -34.15 -9.82
N GLN A 265 17.49 -35.01 -10.83
CA GLN A 265 16.33 -35.92 -10.81
C GLN A 265 16.28 -36.78 -9.57
N ALA A 266 17.47 -37.25 -9.11
CA ALA A 266 17.59 -38.05 -7.88
C ALA A 266 17.03 -37.31 -6.63
N LEU A 267 17.21 -36.00 -6.52
CA LEU A 267 16.62 -35.23 -5.41
C LEU A 267 15.09 -35.19 -5.49
N LEU A 268 14.56 -35.08 -6.71
CA LEU A 268 13.11 -35.08 -6.93
C LEU A 268 12.49 -36.43 -6.61
N ASP A 269 13.17 -37.51 -6.99
CA ASP A 269 12.71 -38.89 -6.77
C ASP A 269 12.80 -39.29 -5.28
N GLU A 270 13.89 -38.93 -4.60
CA GLU A 270 14.12 -39.25 -3.19
C GLU A 270 13.28 -38.37 -2.25
N HIS A 271 13.34 -37.05 -2.42
CA HIS A 271 12.78 -36.09 -1.46
C HIS A 271 11.45 -35.48 -1.89
N GLY A 272 11.07 -35.56 -3.17
CA GLY A 272 9.88 -34.91 -3.74
C GLY A 272 10.09 -33.44 -3.98
N ALA A 273 9.17 -32.86 -4.77
CA ALA A 273 9.23 -31.47 -5.19
C ALA A 273 9.14 -30.47 -4.02
N VAL A 274 8.44 -30.86 -2.95
CA VAL A 274 8.22 -30.01 -1.76
C VAL A 274 9.17 -30.49 -0.65
N SER A 275 10.41 -30.05 -0.72
CA SER A 275 11.45 -30.44 0.22
C SER A 275 12.57 -29.41 0.28
N GLU A 276 13.36 -29.42 1.35
CA GLU A 276 14.50 -28.52 1.52
C GLU A 276 15.58 -28.71 0.44
N PRO A 277 16.02 -29.96 0.12
CA PRO A 277 17.04 -30.15 -0.91
C PRO A 277 16.63 -29.61 -2.28
N VAL A 278 15.37 -29.80 -2.65
CA VAL A 278 14.83 -29.29 -3.92
C VAL A 278 14.71 -27.75 -3.89
N ALA A 279 14.27 -27.15 -2.78
CA ALA A 279 14.23 -25.69 -2.67
C ALA A 279 15.63 -25.07 -2.80
N ARG A 280 16.65 -25.65 -2.16
CA ARG A 280 18.05 -25.22 -2.30
C ARG A 280 18.53 -25.32 -3.74
N ALA A 281 18.35 -26.44 -4.38
CA ALA A 281 18.74 -26.66 -5.76
C ALA A 281 18.03 -25.76 -6.74
N MET A 282 16.73 -25.43 -6.51
CA MET A 282 15.99 -24.45 -7.31
C MET A 282 16.58 -23.04 -7.19
N ALA A 283 16.95 -22.62 -5.97
CA ALA A 283 17.53 -21.30 -5.73
C ALA A 283 18.92 -21.16 -6.39
N GLU A 284 19.75 -22.18 -6.26
CA GLU A 284 21.07 -22.27 -6.91
C GLU A 284 20.94 -22.29 -8.44
N GLY A 285 19.99 -23.09 -8.95
CA GLY A 285 19.73 -23.22 -10.38
C GLY A 285 19.31 -21.89 -11.03
N VAL A 286 18.35 -21.17 -10.46
CA VAL A 286 17.93 -19.90 -11.02
C VAL A 286 19.03 -18.83 -10.96
N ARG A 287 19.83 -18.83 -9.87
CA ARG A 287 21.00 -17.97 -9.74
C ARG A 287 22.03 -18.27 -10.85
N ALA A 288 22.32 -19.54 -11.09
CA ALA A 288 23.30 -19.97 -12.08
C ALA A 288 22.89 -19.61 -13.52
N ILE A 289 21.66 -19.91 -13.91
CA ILE A 289 21.19 -19.67 -15.29
C ILE A 289 20.99 -18.19 -15.62
N THR A 290 20.77 -17.34 -14.62
CA THR A 290 20.54 -15.89 -14.84
C THR A 290 21.80 -15.06 -14.59
N GLY A 291 22.79 -15.60 -13.89
CA GLY A 291 23.98 -14.86 -13.43
C GLY A 291 23.66 -13.85 -12.33
N ALA A 292 22.52 -13.94 -11.66
CA ALA A 292 22.14 -13.06 -10.56
C ALA A 292 23.03 -13.29 -9.32
N ASP A 293 23.21 -12.26 -8.49
CA ASP A 293 23.93 -12.38 -7.22
C ASP A 293 23.15 -13.24 -6.21
N TYR A 294 21.80 -13.12 -6.23
CA TYR A 294 20.90 -13.89 -5.37
C TYR A 294 19.87 -14.64 -6.18
N GLY A 295 19.60 -15.90 -5.79
CA GLY A 295 18.49 -16.70 -6.30
C GLY A 295 17.50 -17.01 -5.19
N ILE A 296 16.24 -16.60 -5.32
CA ILE A 296 15.15 -17.02 -4.43
C ILE A 296 14.42 -18.21 -5.06
N SER A 297 14.06 -19.21 -4.24
CA SER A 297 13.15 -20.28 -4.66
C SER A 297 11.97 -20.42 -3.71
N VAL A 298 10.82 -20.86 -4.25
CA VAL A 298 9.65 -21.23 -3.44
C VAL A 298 9.05 -22.51 -4.00
N THR A 299 8.98 -23.55 -3.16
CA THR A 299 8.24 -24.78 -3.46
C THR A 299 7.38 -25.20 -2.28
N GLY A 300 6.14 -25.64 -2.53
CA GLY A 300 5.21 -25.92 -1.42
C GLY A 300 3.81 -26.30 -1.87
N VAL A 301 2.97 -26.62 -0.89
CA VAL A 301 1.58 -27.04 -1.06
C VAL A 301 0.66 -25.88 -0.73
N ALA A 302 0.11 -25.24 -1.77
CA ALA A 302 -0.83 -24.11 -1.61
C ALA A 302 -2.31 -24.56 -1.46
N GLY A 303 -2.58 -25.87 -1.58
CA GLY A 303 -3.92 -26.44 -1.46
C GLY A 303 -4.74 -26.45 -2.77
N PRO A 304 -5.96 -27.00 -2.73
CA PRO A 304 -6.75 -27.35 -1.55
C PRO A 304 -6.31 -28.62 -0.82
N ASP A 305 -5.66 -29.56 -1.52
CA ASP A 305 -5.28 -30.86 -1.00
C ASP A 305 -3.78 -30.92 -0.69
N SER A 306 -3.38 -31.94 0.11
CA SER A 306 -1.98 -32.32 0.31
C SER A 306 -1.35 -32.80 -1.01
N ASP A 307 -0.02 -32.78 -1.07
CA ASP A 307 0.68 -33.36 -2.22
C ASP A 307 0.71 -34.90 -2.16
N GLU A 308 1.23 -35.52 -3.21
CA GLU A 308 1.34 -36.99 -3.35
C GLU A 308 2.20 -37.64 -2.26
N ARG A 309 3.04 -36.90 -1.58
CA ARG A 309 3.90 -37.33 -0.48
C ARG A 309 3.34 -37.06 0.91
N GLY A 310 2.11 -36.55 0.99
CA GLY A 310 1.42 -36.26 2.24
C GLY A 310 1.87 -34.98 2.93
N ASN A 311 2.60 -34.08 2.25
CA ASN A 311 2.85 -32.75 2.79
C ASN A 311 1.55 -31.97 2.94
N ALA A 312 1.28 -31.50 4.16
CA ALA A 312 0.07 -30.78 4.47
C ALA A 312 -0.03 -29.43 3.73
N VAL A 313 -1.27 -28.99 3.45
CA VAL A 313 -1.53 -27.66 2.91
C VAL A 313 -0.88 -26.58 3.78
N GLY A 314 -0.15 -25.67 3.16
CA GLY A 314 0.60 -24.62 3.84
C GLY A 314 2.05 -24.98 4.17
N THR A 315 2.50 -26.18 3.86
CA THR A 315 3.93 -26.56 3.94
C THR A 315 4.67 -25.94 2.76
N VAL A 316 5.61 -25.04 3.02
CA VAL A 316 6.36 -24.31 1.99
C VAL A 316 7.83 -24.23 2.39
N TYR A 317 8.72 -24.60 1.46
CA TYR A 317 10.15 -24.38 1.56
C TYR A 317 10.56 -23.17 0.72
N ILE A 318 11.32 -22.27 1.32
CA ILE A 318 11.84 -21.06 0.69
C ILE A 318 13.36 -21.14 0.71
N GLY A 319 13.99 -21.21 -0.46
CA GLY A 319 15.44 -21.22 -0.63
C GLY A 319 15.94 -19.82 -0.98
N LEU A 320 17.15 -19.50 -0.52
CA LEU A 320 17.91 -18.30 -0.88
C LEU A 320 19.35 -18.70 -1.11
N ALA A 321 19.80 -18.64 -2.36
CA ALA A 321 21.19 -18.81 -2.75
C ALA A 321 21.85 -17.43 -2.90
N GLY A 322 22.99 -17.23 -2.27
CA GLY A 322 23.77 -16.00 -2.30
C GLY A 322 25.27 -16.26 -2.40
N PRO A 323 26.10 -15.20 -2.33
CA PRO A 323 27.56 -15.32 -2.35
C PRO A 323 28.13 -16.22 -1.23
N ASP A 324 27.50 -16.18 -0.05
CA ASP A 324 27.97 -16.89 1.16
C ASP A 324 27.36 -18.29 1.34
N GLY A 325 26.63 -18.77 0.32
CA GLY A 325 26.00 -20.08 0.33
C GLY A 325 24.48 -20.05 0.16
N THR A 326 23.84 -21.18 0.44
CA THR A 326 22.41 -21.36 0.26
C THR A 326 21.71 -21.61 1.59
N LEU A 327 20.71 -20.80 1.89
CA LEU A 327 19.82 -20.94 3.04
C LEU A 327 18.49 -21.58 2.59
N CYS A 328 17.83 -22.27 3.51
CA CYS A 328 16.45 -22.71 3.31
C CYS A 328 15.63 -22.50 4.58
N ARG A 329 14.40 -22.07 4.41
CA ARG A 329 13.45 -21.89 5.51
C ARG A 329 12.16 -22.63 5.23
N LEU A 330 11.79 -23.53 6.16
CA LEU A 330 10.49 -24.17 6.16
C LEU A 330 9.46 -23.27 6.84
N ARG A 331 8.27 -23.18 6.24
CA ARG A 331 7.11 -22.51 6.82
C ARG A 331 5.90 -23.43 6.79
N HIS A 332 5.13 -23.38 7.87
CA HIS A 332 3.83 -24.04 7.98
C HIS A 332 2.76 -22.94 8.15
N PHE A 333 2.14 -22.54 7.04
CA PHE A 333 1.12 -21.49 7.07
C PHE A 333 -0.26 -22.00 7.56
N GLY A 334 -0.39 -23.32 7.70
CA GLY A 334 -1.64 -23.97 8.07
C GLY A 334 -2.67 -23.94 6.93
N LYS A 335 -3.89 -24.36 7.24
CA LYS A 335 -4.99 -24.49 6.28
C LYS A 335 -5.60 -23.11 5.99
N ARG A 336 -5.03 -22.39 5.04
CA ARG A 336 -5.47 -21.06 4.55
C ARG A 336 -5.85 -21.13 3.08
N SER A 337 -6.44 -20.05 2.55
CA SER A 337 -6.71 -19.97 1.11
C SER A 337 -5.41 -20.04 0.31
N ARG A 338 -5.49 -20.62 -0.88
CA ARG A 338 -4.36 -20.74 -1.82
C ARG A 338 -3.70 -19.38 -2.09
N GLU A 339 -4.50 -18.34 -2.28
CA GLU A 339 -4.01 -16.96 -2.48
C GLU A 339 -3.16 -16.49 -1.29
N ARG A 340 -3.66 -16.71 -0.07
CA ARG A 340 -2.97 -16.29 1.15
C ARG A 340 -1.68 -17.06 1.39
N ILE A 341 -1.64 -18.37 1.12
CA ILE A 341 -0.41 -19.16 1.22
C ILE A 341 0.64 -18.64 0.22
N ARG A 342 0.25 -18.36 -1.02
CA ARG A 342 1.13 -17.78 -2.04
C ARG A 342 1.66 -16.42 -1.65
N GLY A 343 0.81 -15.52 -1.15
CA GLY A 343 1.18 -14.18 -0.67
C GLY A 343 2.18 -14.24 0.48
N GLN A 344 1.90 -15.05 1.50
CA GLN A 344 2.79 -15.23 2.64
C GLN A 344 4.12 -15.90 2.28
N SER A 345 4.12 -16.80 1.30
CA SER A 345 5.34 -17.40 0.77
C SER A 345 6.25 -16.36 0.10
N ALA A 346 5.67 -15.49 -0.72
CA ALA A 346 6.39 -14.40 -1.36
C ALA A 346 6.92 -13.39 -0.32
N ASN A 347 6.11 -13.01 0.69
CA ASN A 347 6.56 -12.14 1.78
C ASN A 347 7.74 -12.77 2.56
N THR A 348 7.67 -14.08 2.87
CA THR A 348 8.77 -14.76 3.54
C THR A 348 10.04 -14.76 2.69
N ALA A 349 9.92 -14.95 1.38
CA ALA A 349 11.05 -14.92 0.47
C ALA A 349 11.73 -13.53 0.43
N PHE A 350 10.94 -12.47 0.35
CA PHE A 350 11.46 -11.11 0.41
C PHE A 350 12.06 -10.77 1.78
N ASP A 351 11.44 -11.18 2.89
CA ASP A 351 12.01 -10.92 4.23
C ASP A 351 13.32 -11.70 4.44
N LEU A 352 13.42 -12.92 3.93
CA LEU A 352 14.66 -13.71 4.00
C LEU A 352 15.80 -13.00 3.26
N LEU A 353 15.55 -12.51 2.04
CA LEU A 353 16.55 -11.76 1.27
C LEU A 353 16.87 -10.40 1.93
N ARG A 354 15.86 -9.68 2.43
CA ARG A 354 16.07 -8.41 3.15
C ARG A 354 17.05 -8.60 4.31
N ARG A 355 16.81 -9.62 5.16
CA ARG A 355 17.66 -9.92 6.31
C ARG A 355 19.08 -10.30 5.90
N GLU A 356 19.23 -10.97 4.78
CA GLU A 356 20.55 -11.29 4.22
C GLU A 356 21.27 -10.05 3.72
N LEU A 357 20.57 -9.18 3.01
CA LEU A 357 21.11 -7.92 2.51
C LEU A 357 21.46 -6.91 3.62
N GLN A 358 20.91 -7.06 4.82
CA GLN A 358 21.17 -6.15 5.96
C GLN A 358 22.33 -6.61 6.85
N LYS A 359 22.91 -7.80 6.59
CA LYS A 359 24.17 -8.23 7.21
C LYS A 359 25.34 -7.46 6.63
#